data_778a7e9b5f7da33279aecc88582e6497
#
_entry.id   778a7e9b5f7da33279aecc88582e6497
#
_cell.length_a   1.000
_cell.length_b   1.000
_cell.length_c   1.000
_cell.angle_alpha   90.00
_cell.angle_beta   90.00
_cell.angle_gamma   90.00
#
_symmetry.space_group_name_H-M   'P 1'
#
loop_
_entity.id
_entity.type
_entity.pdbx_description
1 polymer ?
#
loop_
_entity_poly.entity_id
_entity_poly.type
_entity_poly.pdbx_seq_one_letter_code
_entity_poly.pdbx_strand_id
1 'polypeptide(L)'
;MTNHFINHIPSYTLRHAWYHHVLGWRVGSGAAILLGQHVQMAGVRSSGHKVSIGCDTVINQGCMLYTTGGLIIGEHVSISSGVWLVTGSHEMNHPAFVDFYKPIVIGNYVWIGMRATILGGITIGEGAVVMAGAVVTHDVAPCTVVGGVPARVITQRELTNPSYTLDFHPLFE
;
A
#
# COMPACT_ATOMS: atom_id res chain seq x y z
N MET A 1 4.86 -8.83 -17.58
CA MET A 1 3.54 -8.58 -18.16
C MET A 1 2.76 -7.57 -17.33
N THR A 2 2.58 -7.76 -16.02
CA THR A 2 1.83 -6.83 -15.17
C THR A 2 2.30 -5.37 -15.28
N ASN A 3 3.59 -5.11 -15.06
CA ASN A 3 4.13 -3.75 -15.04
C ASN A 3 4.21 -3.06 -16.42
N HIS A 4 4.37 -3.84 -17.50
CA HIS A 4 4.58 -3.27 -18.84
C HIS A 4 3.31 -3.22 -19.68
N PHE A 5 2.24 -3.88 -19.26
CA PHE A 5 1.03 -3.96 -20.04
C PHE A 5 -0.22 -3.73 -19.19
N ILE A 6 -0.49 -4.60 -18.23
CA ILE A 6 -1.75 -4.58 -17.47
C ILE A 6 -1.94 -3.26 -16.71
N ASN A 7 -0.90 -2.77 -16.02
CA ASN A 7 -0.97 -1.55 -15.22
C ASN A 7 -1.13 -0.26 -16.05
N HIS A 8 -1.16 -0.38 -17.39
CA HIS A 8 -1.40 0.73 -18.31
C HIS A 8 -2.73 0.62 -19.06
N ILE A 9 -3.52 -0.43 -18.80
CA ILE A 9 -4.85 -0.58 -19.43
C ILE A 9 -5.85 0.33 -18.70
N PRO A 10 -6.50 1.28 -19.40
CA PRO A 10 -7.44 2.22 -18.78
C PRO A 10 -8.81 1.58 -18.51
N SER A 11 -8.82 0.40 -17.90
CA SER A 11 -10.02 -0.34 -17.51
C SER A 11 -9.83 -0.98 -16.15
N TYR A 12 -10.54 -0.47 -15.16
CA TYR A 12 -10.55 -1.05 -13.80
C TYR A 12 -10.95 -2.52 -13.81
N THR A 13 -12.00 -2.87 -14.55
CA THR A 13 -12.53 -4.25 -14.62
C THR A 13 -11.45 -5.23 -15.09
N LEU A 14 -10.72 -4.90 -16.16
CA LEU A 14 -9.68 -5.77 -16.69
C LEU A 14 -8.49 -5.86 -15.74
N ARG A 15 -8.06 -4.74 -15.15
CA ARG A 15 -6.97 -4.77 -14.18
C ARG A 15 -7.33 -5.54 -12.90
N HIS A 16 -8.54 -5.32 -12.36
CA HIS A 16 -9.02 -6.03 -11.18
C HIS A 16 -9.17 -7.52 -11.44
N ALA A 17 -9.69 -7.93 -12.62
CA ALA A 17 -9.75 -9.34 -13.02
C ALA A 17 -8.35 -9.96 -13.05
N TRP A 18 -7.36 -9.25 -13.59
CA TRP A 18 -5.97 -9.70 -13.59
C TRP A 18 -5.41 -9.83 -12.16
N TYR A 19 -5.58 -8.81 -11.31
CA TYR A 19 -5.11 -8.86 -9.92
C TYR A 19 -5.74 -10.03 -9.18
N HIS A 20 -7.03 -10.27 -9.37
CA HIS A 20 -7.75 -11.35 -8.71
C HIS A 20 -7.35 -12.74 -9.25
N HIS A 21 -7.46 -12.96 -10.56
CA HIS A 21 -7.32 -14.30 -11.14
C HIS A 21 -5.86 -14.72 -11.39
N VAL A 22 -4.97 -13.76 -11.67
CA VAL A 22 -3.58 -14.04 -12.00
C VAL A 22 -2.65 -13.83 -10.81
N LEU A 23 -2.80 -12.72 -10.09
CA LEU A 23 -1.95 -12.41 -8.93
C LEU A 23 -2.53 -12.96 -7.61
N GLY A 24 -3.78 -13.41 -7.59
CA GLY A 24 -4.45 -13.94 -6.40
C GLY A 24 -4.76 -12.89 -5.33
N TRP A 25 -4.84 -11.62 -5.71
CA TRP A 25 -5.18 -10.53 -4.79
C TRP A 25 -6.67 -10.51 -4.48
N ARG A 26 -7.01 -10.06 -3.28
CA ARG A 26 -8.38 -9.73 -2.89
C ARG A 26 -8.54 -8.22 -2.98
N VAL A 27 -9.43 -7.77 -3.86
CA VAL A 27 -9.71 -6.33 -4.04
C VAL A 27 -11.19 -6.12 -3.73
N GLY A 28 -11.46 -5.27 -2.75
CA GLY A 28 -12.81 -4.95 -2.31
C GLY A 28 -13.60 -4.16 -3.35
N SER A 29 -14.92 -4.13 -3.19
CA SER A 29 -15.80 -3.33 -4.04
C SER A 29 -15.48 -1.84 -3.89
N GLY A 30 -15.65 -1.06 -4.96
CA GLY A 30 -15.34 0.38 -4.93
C GLY A 30 -13.86 0.74 -4.84
N ALA A 31 -12.95 -0.24 -4.68
CA ALA A 31 -11.52 0.07 -4.65
C ALA A 31 -11.02 0.51 -6.02
N ALA A 32 -10.22 1.57 -6.06
CA ALA A 32 -9.62 2.13 -7.27
C ALA A 32 -8.08 2.00 -7.21
N ILE A 33 -7.53 1.16 -8.09
CA ILE A 33 -6.08 1.06 -8.29
C ILE A 33 -5.76 1.75 -9.61
N LEU A 34 -5.19 2.97 -9.57
CA LEU A 34 -4.96 3.79 -10.75
C LEU A 34 -3.82 3.26 -11.61
N LEU A 35 -3.53 3.93 -12.72
CA LEU A 35 -2.53 3.47 -13.71
C LEU A 35 -1.08 3.58 -13.20
N GLY A 36 -0.18 2.89 -13.89
CA GLY A 36 1.26 3.02 -13.69
C GLY A 36 1.80 2.43 -12.39
N GLN A 37 1.05 1.53 -11.75
CA GLN A 37 1.58 0.81 -10.58
C GLN A 37 2.80 -0.03 -10.97
N HIS A 38 3.81 -0.04 -10.11
CA HIS A 38 4.93 -0.96 -10.24
C HIS A 38 4.77 -2.10 -9.20
N VAL A 39 4.33 -3.27 -9.67
CA VAL A 39 4.14 -4.45 -8.82
C VAL A 39 5.40 -5.31 -8.85
N GLN A 40 6.01 -5.56 -7.70
CA GLN A 40 7.14 -6.46 -7.56
C GLN A 40 6.76 -7.64 -6.66
N MET A 41 6.97 -8.85 -7.18
CA MET A 41 6.74 -10.11 -6.49
C MET A 41 7.94 -11.03 -6.73
N ALA A 42 8.51 -11.60 -5.69
CA ALA A 42 9.51 -12.66 -5.82
C ALA A 42 8.78 -14.00 -5.87
N GLY A 43 8.84 -14.69 -7.01
CA GLY A 43 8.25 -16.02 -7.22
C GLY A 43 6.71 -16.04 -7.17
N VAL A 44 6.10 -16.44 -8.27
CA VAL A 44 4.63 -16.31 -8.50
C VAL A 44 3.75 -17.16 -7.55
N ARG A 45 4.30 -18.03 -6.71
CA ARG A 45 3.47 -19.00 -5.94
C ARG A 45 4.00 -19.45 -4.58
N SER A 46 5.09 -18.90 -4.05
CA SER A 46 5.80 -19.65 -2.99
C SER A 46 5.63 -19.14 -1.54
N SER A 47 5.03 -17.99 -1.28
CA SER A 47 5.16 -17.43 0.08
C SER A 47 3.91 -17.44 0.95
N GLY A 48 2.77 -17.88 0.46
CA GLY A 48 1.52 -17.85 1.26
C GLY A 48 1.10 -16.44 1.73
N HIS A 49 1.88 -15.43 1.41
CA HIS A 49 1.60 -14.04 1.78
C HIS A 49 0.49 -13.48 0.89
N LYS A 50 -0.51 -12.88 1.54
CA LYS A 50 -1.73 -12.41 0.89
C LYS A 50 -1.64 -10.93 0.62
N VAL A 51 -2.17 -10.51 -0.53
CA VAL A 51 -2.51 -9.11 -0.78
C VAL A 51 -4.01 -8.97 -0.67
N SER A 52 -4.46 -8.09 0.22
CA SER A 52 -5.86 -7.70 0.35
C SER A 52 -5.97 -6.18 0.41
N ILE A 53 -6.92 -5.65 -0.33
CA ILE A 53 -7.24 -4.23 -0.42
C ILE A 53 -8.72 -4.12 -0.10
N GLY A 54 -9.06 -3.33 0.91
CA GLY A 54 -10.42 -3.13 1.38
C GLY A 54 -11.29 -2.34 0.42
N CYS A 55 -12.59 -2.28 0.72
CA CYS A 55 -13.57 -1.55 -0.08
C CYS A 55 -13.24 -0.05 -0.11
N ASP A 56 -13.62 0.63 -1.21
CA ASP A 56 -13.52 2.09 -1.37
C ASP A 56 -12.12 2.65 -1.07
N THR A 57 -11.09 1.85 -1.27
CA THR A 57 -9.68 2.25 -1.10
C THR A 57 -9.11 2.71 -2.42
N VAL A 58 -8.41 3.84 -2.39
CA VAL A 58 -7.80 4.45 -3.58
C VAL A 58 -6.28 4.34 -3.51
N ILE A 59 -5.67 3.68 -4.50
CA ILE A 59 -4.22 3.66 -4.71
C ILE A 59 -3.93 4.48 -5.96
N ASN A 60 -3.40 5.70 -5.75
CA ASN A 60 -3.10 6.62 -6.83
C ASN A 60 -1.92 6.15 -7.70
N GLN A 61 -1.67 6.88 -8.78
CA GLN A 61 -0.73 6.52 -9.84
C GLN A 61 0.71 6.33 -9.37
N GLY A 62 1.44 5.45 -10.04
CA GLY A 62 2.88 5.31 -9.93
C GLY A 62 3.40 4.82 -8.57
N CYS A 63 2.57 4.12 -7.80
CA CYS A 63 3.02 3.52 -6.55
C CYS A 63 3.87 2.27 -6.82
N MET A 64 4.86 2.04 -5.96
CA MET A 64 5.63 0.80 -5.90
C MET A 64 4.99 -0.14 -4.87
N LEU A 65 4.49 -1.27 -5.34
CA LEU A 65 3.87 -2.31 -4.51
C LEU A 65 4.76 -3.55 -4.50
N TYR A 66 5.73 -3.57 -3.57
CA TYR A 66 6.54 -4.78 -3.37
C TYR A 66 5.80 -5.70 -2.39
N THR A 67 5.15 -6.73 -2.91
CA THR A 67 4.12 -7.49 -2.21
C THR A 67 4.57 -8.87 -1.72
N THR A 68 5.83 -9.23 -1.89
CA THR A 68 6.34 -10.56 -1.52
C THR A 68 6.11 -10.92 -0.06
N GLY A 69 6.23 -9.95 0.84
CA GLY A 69 6.00 -10.15 2.29
C GLY A 69 4.54 -10.11 2.72
N GLY A 70 3.63 -9.76 1.81
CA GLY A 70 2.20 -9.57 2.10
C GLY A 70 1.84 -8.10 2.30
N LEU A 71 0.63 -7.74 1.87
CA LEU A 71 0.11 -6.38 1.96
C LEU A 71 -1.37 -6.43 2.34
N ILE A 72 -1.71 -5.89 3.49
CA ILE A 72 -3.08 -5.82 4.00
C ILE A 72 -3.45 -4.35 4.12
N ILE A 73 -4.38 -3.90 3.29
CA ILE A 73 -4.88 -2.53 3.27
C ILE A 73 -6.35 -2.58 3.64
N GLY A 74 -6.74 -1.77 4.61
CA GLY A 74 -8.11 -1.62 5.08
C GLY A 74 -9.02 -0.92 4.08
N GLU A 75 -10.18 -0.51 4.55
CA GLU A 75 -11.23 0.17 3.79
C GLU A 75 -11.04 1.69 3.86
N HIS A 76 -11.52 2.41 2.84
CA HIS A 76 -11.47 3.87 2.75
C HIS A 76 -10.06 4.46 2.93
N VAL A 77 -9.03 3.71 2.53
CA VAL A 77 -7.64 4.15 2.59
C VAL A 77 -7.30 4.97 1.36
N SER A 78 -6.64 6.11 1.57
CA SER A 78 -6.13 6.94 0.48
C SER A 78 -4.61 6.82 0.41
N ILE A 79 -4.08 6.20 -0.64
CA ILE A 79 -2.65 6.12 -0.93
C ILE A 79 -2.35 7.06 -2.09
N SER A 80 -1.62 8.14 -1.80
CA SER A 80 -1.28 9.16 -2.79
C SER A 80 -0.23 8.67 -3.80
N SER A 81 -0.07 9.42 -4.89
CA SER A 81 0.83 9.04 -5.99
C SER A 81 2.28 8.84 -5.55
N GLY A 82 2.93 7.84 -6.14
CA GLY A 82 4.35 7.56 -5.95
C GLY A 82 4.73 7.00 -4.57
N VAL A 83 3.77 6.53 -3.79
CA VAL A 83 4.03 5.85 -2.51
C VAL A 83 4.73 4.51 -2.74
N TRP A 84 5.68 4.17 -1.88
CA TRP A 84 6.39 2.90 -1.89
C TRP A 84 5.99 2.05 -0.69
N LEU A 85 5.43 0.87 -0.94
CA LEU A 85 5.12 -0.16 0.05
C LEU A 85 6.12 -1.30 -0.14
N VAL A 86 7.15 -1.37 0.72
CA VAL A 86 8.33 -2.23 0.52
C VAL A 86 8.36 -3.32 1.57
N THR A 87 7.83 -4.50 1.25
CA THR A 87 7.70 -5.62 2.19
C THR A 87 8.93 -6.51 2.31
N GLY A 88 9.99 -6.25 1.55
CA GLY A 88 11.21 -7.06 1.55
C GLY A 88 12.46 -6.24 1.77
N SER A 89 13.47 -6.88 2.36
CA SER A 89 14.81 -6.32 2.61
C SER A 89 15.82 -7.45 2.80
N HIS A 90 17.03 -7.12 3.22
CA HIS A 90 18.10 -8.07 3.51
C HIS A 90 18.56 -7.92 4.96
N GLU A 91 18.98 -9.03 5.57
CA GLU A 91 19.63 -9.03 6.89
C GLU A 91 21.07 -8.55 6.75
N MET A 92 21.29 -7.26 6.99
CA MET A 92 22.57 -6.59 6.74
C MET A 92 23.74 -7.16 7.54
N ASN A 93 23.48 -7.75 8.71
CA ASN A 93 24.49 -8.34 9.60
C ASN A 93 24.60 -9.86 9.43
N HIS A 94 23.83 -10.47 8.51
CA HIS A 94 23.95 -11.90 8.25
C HIS A 94 25.05 -12.16 7.22
N PRO A 95 25.99 -13.11 7.47
CA PRO A 95 27.13 -13.34 6.57
C PRO A 95 26.74 -13.71 5.12
N ALA A 96 25.57 -14.31 4.93
CA ALA A 96 25.03 -14.64 3.60
C ALA A 96 24.08 -13.57 3.04
N PHE A 97 23.93 -12.40 3.69
CA PHE A 97 23.07 -11.30 3.26
C PHE A 97 21.67 -11.78 2.83
N VAL A 98 21.08 -12.65 3.63
CA VAL A 98 19.83 -13.34 3.31
C VAL A 98 18.64 -12.38 3.19
N ASP A 99 17.72 -12.71 2.30
CA ASP A 99 16.45 -11.97 2.15
C ASP A 99 15.54 -12.20 3.36
N PHE A 100 14.79 -11.18 3.74
CA PHE A 100 13.63 -11.34 4.60
C PHE A 100 12.43 -10.56 4.06
N TYR A 101 11.24 -11.04 4.41
CA TYR A 101 9.98 -10.48 3.96
C TYR A 101 9.03 -10.37 5.15
N LYS A 102 8.48 -9.16 5.36
CA LYS A 102 7.53 -8.90 6.45
C LYS A 102 6.31 -8.16 5.88
N PRO A 103 5.08 -8.50 6.31
CA PRO A 103 3.89 -7.84 5.80
C PRO A 103 3.84 -6.37 6.20
N ILE A 104 3.13 -5.57 5.41
CA ILE A 104 2.68 -4.24 5.77
C ILE A 104 1.18 -4.33 6.04
N VAL A 105 0.74 -3.75 7.16
CA VAL A 105 -0.68 -3.68 7.54
C VAL A 105 -1.09 -2.22 7.64
N ILE A 106 -2.13 -1.83 6.91
CA ILE A 106 -2.67 -0.48 6.90
C ILE A 106 -4.13 -0.55 7.33
N GLY A 107 -4.47 0.10 8.42
CA GLY A 107 -5.84 0.16 8.97
C GLY A 107 -6.79 0.96 8.09
N ASN A 108 -8.07 0.99 8.48
CA ASN A 108 -9.09 1.75 7.75
C ASN A 108 -8.84 3.27 7.86
N TYR A 109 -9.34 4.03 6.88
CA TYR A 109 -9.30 5.50 6.87
C TYR A 109 -7.90 6.12 6.98
N VAL A 110 -6.85 5.34 6.71
CA VAL A 110 -5.48 5.85 6.68
C VAL A 110 -5.28 6.70 5.44
N TRP A 111 -4.55 7.81 5.59
CA TRP A 111 -4.07 8.60 4.47
C TRP A 111 -2.55 8.56 4.40
N ILE A 112 -2.01 8.12 3.26
CA ILE A 112 -0.58 8.11 3.00
C ILE A 112 -0.28 9.16 1.93
N GLY A 113 0.46 10.20 2.32
CA GLY A 113 0.87 11.30 1.47
C GLY A 113 1.85 10.90 0.37
N MET A 114 1.92 11.75 -0.65
CA MET A 114 2.72 11.50 -1.87
C MET A 114 4.17 11.11 -1.55
N ARG A 115 4.70 10.12 -2.29
CA ARG A 115 6.10 9.67 -2.21
C ARG A 115 6.55 9.23 -0.81
N ALA A 116 5.64 8.93 0.08
CA ALA A 116 6.01 8.28 1.34
C ALA A 116 6.49 6.85 1.09
N THR A 117 7.35 6.35 1.96
CA THR A 117 7.87 4.98 1.94
C THR A 117 7.49 4.28 3.23
N ILE A 118 6.84 3.12 3.14
CA ILE A 118 6.50 2.27 4.27
C ILE A 118 7.35 1.00 4.18
N LEU A 119 8.10 0.70 5.24
CA LEU A 119 8.95 -0.50 5.28
C LEU A 119 8.20 -1.74 5.75
N GLY A 120 8.72 -2.91 5.43
CA GLY A 120 8.14 -4.19 5.80
C GLY A 120 8.10 -4.43 7.31
N GLY A 121 7.01 -5.04 7.77
CA GLY A 121 6.74 -5.31 9.17
C GLY A 121 6.03 -4.18 9.91
N ILE A 122 5.64 -3.11 9.21
CA ILE A 122 5.00 -1.94 9.81
C ILE A 122 3.48 -2.08 9.81
N THR A 123 2.88 -1.69 10.93
CA THR A 123 1.44 -1.50 11.07
C THR A 123 1.13 -0.01 11.17
N ILE A 124 0.26 0.47 10.26
CA ILE A 124 -0.31 1.82 10.31
C ILE A 124 -1.71 1.72 10.89
N GLY A 125 -1.92 2.29 12.06
CA GLY A 125 -3.20 2.23 12.78
C GLY A 125 -4.32 2.99 12.04
N GLU A 126 -5.56 2.60 12.34
CA GLU A 126 -6.75 3.20 11.75
C GLU A 126 -6.76 4.74 11.87
N GLY A 127 -7.18 5.41 10.82
CA GLY A 127 -7.28 6.87 10.78
C GLY A 127 -5.94 7.62 10.83
N ALA A 128 -4.80 6.92 10.87
CA ALA A 128 -3.49 7.59 10.87
C ALA A 128 -3.20 8.32 9.56
N VAL A 129 -2.30 9.29 9.63
CA VAL A 129 -1.85 10.07 8.47
C VAL A 129 -0.33 10.02 8.39
N VAL A 130 0.17 9.63 7.22
CA VAL A 130 1.59 9.70 6.88
C VAL A 130 1.80 10.88 5.93
N MET A 131 2.61 11.84 6.33
CA MET A 131 2.89 13.02 5.53
C MET A 131 3.70 12.69 4.28
N ALA A 132 3.60 13.56 3.27
CA ALA A 132 4.31 13.39 2.01
C ALA A 132 5.83 13.27 2.22
N GLY A 133 6.47 12.36 1.48
CA GLY A 133 7.92 12.14 1.53
C GLY A 133 8.44 11.47 2.81
N ALA A 134 7.57 11.07 3.73
CA ALA A 134 7.97 10.41 4.97
C ALA A 134 8.51 9.00 4.73
N VAL A 135 9.47 8.55 5.55
CA VAL A 135 9.95 7.16 5.59
C VAL A 135 9.57 6.54 6.92
N VAL A 136 8.55 5.66 6.88
CA VAL A 136 8.00 5.03 8.08
C VAL A 136 8.78 3.75 8.38
N THR A 137 9.45 3.75 9.53
CA THR A 137 10.34 2.68 10.02
C THR A 137 9.85 2.01 11.30
N HIS A 138 8.74 2.48 11.88
CA HIS A 138 8.11 1.95 13.08
C HIS A 138 6.58 2.03 12.93
N ASP A 139 5.88 1.23 13.72
CA ASP A 139 4.42 1.25 13.76
C ASP A 139 3.89 2.65 14.09
N VAL A 140 2.74 2.96 13.50
CA VAL A 140 2.03 4.23 13.71
C VAL A 140 0.73 3.95 14.45
N ALA A 141 0.55 4.58 15.59
CA ALA A 141 -0.66 4.44 16.39
C ALA A 141 -1.90 4.99 15.63
N PRO A 142 -3.12 4.52 15.95
CA PRO A 142 -4.34 5.05 15.37
C PRO A 142 -4.45 6.58 15.50
N CYS A 143 -5.08 7.23 14.54
CA CYS A 143 -5.33 8.69 14.51
C CYS A 143 -4.08 9.54 14.73
N THR A 144 -2.89 9.03 14.45
CA THR A 144 -1.62 9.73 14.64
C THR A 144 -1.11 10.27 13.29
N VAL A 145 -0.63 11.50 13.29
CA VAL A 145 0.03 12.13 12.14
C VAL A 145 1.55 11.97 12.29
N VAL A 146 2.19 11.34 11.32
CA VAL A 146 3.65 11.15 11.29
C VAL A 146 4.27 11.75 10.03
N GLY A 147 5.53 12.18 10.12
CA GLY A 147 6.26 12.72 8.98
C GLY A 147 7.76 12.76 9.21
N GLY A 148 8.50 13.03 8.12
CA GLY A 148 9.97 13.12 8.13
C GLY A 148 10.68 11.83 7.76
N VAL A 149 12.05 11.87 7.79
CA VAL A 149 12.95 10.77 7.43
C VAL A 149 14.02 10.65 8.54
N PRO A 150 13.92 9.63 9.41
CA PRO A 150 12.81 8.71 9.59
C PRO A 150 11.56 9.42 10.14
N ALA A 151 10.38 8.86 9.88
CA ALA A 151 9.11 9.44 10.33
C ALA A 151 9.03 9.49 11.86
N ARG A 152 8.48 10.61 12.37
CA ARG A 152 8.20 10.84 13.80
C ARG A 152 6.79 11.37 13.96
N VAL A 153 6.24 11.20 15.14
CA VAL A 153 4.93 11.78 15.50
C VAL A 153 5.02 13.30 15.44
N ILE A 154 4.09 13.90 14.71
CA ILE A 154 3.93 15.36 14.59
C ILE A 154 2.80 15.81 15.49
N THR A 155 1.64 15.15 15.40
CA THR A 155 0.43 15.49 16.17
C THR A 155 -0.57 14.34 16.14
N GLN A 156 -1.68 14.49 16.84
CA GLN A 156 -2.85 13.62 16.70
C GLN A 156 -3.78 14.19 15.62
N ARG A 157 -4.45 13.30 14.89
CA ARG A 157 -5.49 13.69 13.94
C ARG A 157 -6.74 14.08 14.71
N GLU A 158 -7.28 15.26 14.44
CA GLU A 158 -8.51 15.76 15.11
C GLU A 158 -9.73 14.93 14.73
N LEU A 159 -9.79 14.43 13.48
CA LEU A 159 -10.84 13.54 12.99
C LEU A 159 -10.62 12.12 13.52
N THR A 160 -11.21 11.78 14.65
CA THR A 160 -11.04 10.48 15.33
C THR A 160 -12.04 9.41 14.88
N ASN A 161 -13.18 9.80 14.31
CA ASN A 161 -14.22 8.90 13.80
C ASN A 161 -14.53 9.21 12.33
N PRO A 162 -13.64 8.89 11.39
CA PRO A 162 -13.91 9.10 9.97
C PRO A 162 -15.03 8.19 9.49
N SER A 163 -15.96 8.75 8.71
CA SER A 163 -17.09 8.01 8.13
C SER A 163 -17.31 8.36 6.65
N TYR A 164 -16.31 8.96 6.00
CA TYR A 164 -16.36 9.27 4.59
C TYR A 164 -16.19 8.02 3.72
N THR A 165 -16.79 8.03 2.55
CA THR A 165 -16.52 7.05 1.51
C THR A 165 -15.64 7.68 0.44
N LEU A 166 -14.58 6.98 0.05
CA LEU A 166 -13.74 7.41 -1.06
C LEU A 166 -14.37 6.89 -2.36
N ASP A 167 -15.10 7.78 -3.04
CA ASP A 167 -15.69 7.50 -4.36
C ASP A 167 -14.87 8.26 -5.42
N PHE A 168 -13.70 7.71 -5.77
CA PHE A 168 -12.77 8.31 -6.70
C PHE A 168 -12.43 7.34 -7.82
N HIS A 169 -13.15 7.45 -8.93
CA HIS A 169 -12.98 6.61 -10.12
C HIS A 169 -12.77 7.48 -11.37
N PRO A 170 -11.61 8.15 -11.50
CA PRO A 170 -11.33 8.95 -12.68
C PRO A 170 -11.31 8.07 -13.93
N LEU A 171 -11.85 8.61 -15.04
CA LEU A 171 -11.80 7.93 -16.33
C LEU A 171 -10.37 8.03 -16.90
N PHE A 172 -9.87 6.93 -17.45
CA PHE A 172 -8.56 6.84 -18.11
C PHE A 172 -7.34 7.05 -17.20
N GLU A 173 -7.46 6.85 -15.89
CA GLU A 173 -6.34 6.93 -14.93
C GLU A 173 -6.06 5.62 -14.18
#